data_b5fe4d289c43038158b6c796a6219ee6
#
_entry.id   b5fe4d289c43038158b6c796a6219ee6
#
_cell.length_a   1.000
_cell.length_b   1.000
_cell.length_c   1.000
_cell.angle_alpha   90.00
_cell.angle_beta   90.00
_cell.angle_gamma   90.00
#
_symmetry.space_group_name_H-M   'P 1'
#
loop_
_entity.id
_entity.type
_entity.pdbx_description
1 polymer ?
#
loop_
_entity_poly.entity_id
_entity_poly.type
_entity_poly.pdbx_seq_one_letter_code
_entity_poly.pdbx_strand_id
1 'polypeptide(L)'
;MTDWLGKPYYSLDAYLKKTFGEKVYKLSLDGGMTCPNRDGTCGDRGCIFCSAGGSGDFAGDRNKSIPEQIREQKSLLQQKRPVHKFIAYFQAYTNTYAPVEYLEKIFREAISDEEVVVLSIGTRPDCLGEEVLSLLEELNRIKPVWVELGLQTMHEKTAQYIRRGYPLSCFEQAVNELHRRGIPVIVH
;
A
#
# COMPACT_ATOMS: atom_id res chain seq x y z
N MET A 1 -28.39 -6.82 14.61
CA MET A 1 -28.17 -5.75 13.60
C MET A 1 -26.68 -5.48 13.54
N THR A 2 -26.08 -5.61 12.37
CA THR A 2 -24.66 -5.29 12.17
C THR A 2 -24.53 -3.77 12.26
N ASP A 3 -23.82 -3.29 13.29
CA ASP A 3 -23.56 -1.85 13.44
C ASP A 3 -22.46 -1.42 12.48
N TRP A 4 -22.85 -1.09 11.26
CA TRP A 4 -21.96 -0.55 10.22
C TRP A 4 -21.99 0.99 10.18
N LEU A 5 -22.21 1.62 11.35
CA LEU A 5 -22.34 3.08 11.49
C LEU A 5 -23.46 3.66 10.61
N GLY A 6 -24.59 2.95 10.52
CA GLY A 6 -25.77 3.35 9.75
C GLY A 6 -25.62 3.23 8.22
N LYS A 7 -24.54 2.61 7.71
CA LYS A 7 -24.35 2.42 6.27
C LYS A 7 -24.86 1.05 5.80
N PRO A 8 -25.29 0.91 4.53
CA PRO A 8 -25.73 -0.37 3.97
C PRO A 8 -24.56 -1.32 3.65
N TYR A 9 -23.31 -0.94 3.92
CA TYR A 9 -22.09 -1.71 3.68
C TYR A 9 -21.10 -1.52 4.83
N TYR A 10 -20.23 -2.51 5.03
CA TYR A 10 -19.15 -2.44 6.03
C TYR A 10 -18.01 -1.56 5.50
N SER A 11 -17.99 -0.31 5.90
CA SER A 11 -16.99 0.66 5.45
C SER A 11 -15.65 0.49 6.15
N LEU A 12 -14.56 0.92 5.50
CA LEU A 12 -13.23 0.97 6.13
C LEU A 12 -13.25 1.80 7.43
N ASP A 13 -14.00 2.90 7.48
CA ASP A 13 -14.15 3.72 8.69
C ASP A 13 -14.78 2.91 9.84
N ALA A 14 -15.81 2.09 9.55
CA ALA A 14 -16.44 1.23 10.56
C ALA A 14 -15.47 0.13 11.04
N TYR A 15 -14.73 -0.48 10.11
CA TYR A 15 -13.69 -1.46 10.43
C TYR A 15 -12.60 -0.86 11.33
N LEU A 16 -12.06 0.30 10.94
CA LEU A 16 -10.98 0.97 11.68
C LEU A 16 -11.41 1.39 13.09
N LYS A 17 -12.60 1.97 13.23
CA LYS A 17 -13.15 2.34 14.55
C LYS A 17 -13.36 1.12 15.43
N LYS A 18 -13.87 0.02 14.87
CA LYS A 18 -14.06 -1.23 15.61
C LYS A 18 -12.72 -1.84 16.05
N THR A 19 -11.70 -1.79 15.21
CA THR A 19 -10.40 -2.43 15.44
C THR A 19 -9.51 -1.58 16.35
N PHE A 20 -9.48 -0.27 16.14
CA PHE A 20 -8.54 0.64 16.82
C PHE A 20 -9.21 1.58 17.83
N GLY A 21 -10.53 1.53 17.97
CA GLY A 21 -11.28 2.34 18.93
C GLY A 21 -11.56 3.78 18.49
N GLU A 22 -10.92 4.26 17.43
CA GLU A 22 -11.04 5.62 16.90
C GLU A 22 -10.88 5.67 15.38
N LYS A 23 -11.06 6.85 14.81
CA LYS A 23 -10.83 7.07 13.39
C LYS A 23 -9.34 7.06 13.08
N VAL A 24 -8.94 6.32 12.05
CA VAL A 24 -7.56 6.22 11.58
C VAL A 24 -7.45 6.87 10.20
N TYR A 25 -6.36 7.59 9.94
CA TYR A 25 -6.13 8.28 8.67
C TYR A 25 -4.90 7.73 7.95
N LYS A 26 -4.96 7.67 6.61
CA LYS A 26 -3.79 7.33 5.79
C LYS A 26 -2.83 8.52 5.73
N LEU A 27 -1.54 8.25 5.93
CA LEU A 27 -0.43 9.12 5.57
C LEU A 27 0.16 8.56 4.28
N SER A 28 0.05 9.28 3.19
CA SER A 28 0.53 8.82 1.87
C SER A 28 2.02 9.09 1.72
N LEU A 29 2.83 8.03 1.66
CA LEU A 29 4.28 8.08 1.65
C LEU A 29 4.84 7.71 0.26
N ASP A 30 5.91 8.37 -0.14
CA ASP A 30 6.69 8.01 -1.32
C ASP A 30 8.03 7.40 -0.86
N GLY A 31 8.21 6.10 -1.11
CA GLY A 31 9.45 5.37 -0.83
C GLY A 31 10.52 5.48 -1.92
N GLY A 32 10.32 6.30 -2.95
CA GLY A 32 11.28 6.50 -4.02
C GLY A 32 11.34 5.38 -5.07
N MET A 33 10.44 4.39 -5.03
CA MET A 33 10.39 3.30 -6.00
C MET A 33 9.99 3.79 -7.40
N THR A 34 10.18 2.92 -8.37
CA THR A 34 9.64 3.02 -9.74
C THR A 34 8.65 1.90 -10.01
N CYS A 35 8.39 1.61 -11.28
CA CYS A 35 7.47 0.55 -11.69
C CYS A 35 8.05 -0.20 -12.89
N PRO A 36 8.05 -1.56 -12.89
CA PRO A 36 8.55 -2.33 -14.04
C PRO A 36 7.79 -2.05 -15.35
N ASN A 37 6.61 -1.45 -15.27
CA ASN A 37 5.84 -1.00 -16.44
C ASN A 37 6.28 0.37 -16.98
N ARG A 38 7.33 0.98 -16.39
CA ARG A 38 7.84 2.31 -16.74
C ARG A 38 9.35 2.38 -16.97
N ASP A 39 10.10 1.45 -16.40
CA ASP A 39 11.57 1.43 -16.48
C ASP A 39 12.12 0.53 -17.58
N GLY A 40 11.25 -0.04 -18.40
CA GLY A 40 11.61 -0.92 -19.51
C GLY A 40 11.61 -2.41 -19.15
N THR A 41 11.47 -2.80 -17.90
CA THR A 41 11.46 -4.21 -17.47
C THR A 41 10.26 -4.98 -18.05
N CYS A 42 9.04 -4.43 -17.89
CA CYS A 42 7.81 -4.98 -18.47
C CYS A 42 7.21 -4.05 -19.54
N GLY A 43 7.54 -2.77 -19.48
CA GLY A 43 7.07 -1.74 -20.39
C GLY A 43 7.64 -0.37 -20.02
N ASP A 44 7.51 0.58 -20.94
CA ASP A 44 8.10 1.93 -20.84
C ASP A 44 7.04 3.04 -20.62
N ARG A 45 5.76 2.76 -20.93
CA ARG A 45 4.68 3.75 -20.97
C ARG A 45 3.78 3.76 -19.74
N GLY A 46 3.88 2.76 -18.87
CA GLY A 46 2.99 2.58 -17.72
C GLY A 46 1.56 2.18 -18.10
N CYS A 47 0.73 1.99 -17.10
CA CYS A 47 -0.70 1.76 -17.28
C CYS A 47 -1.40 3.06 -17.73
N ILE A 48 -2.45 2.95 -18.56
CA ILE A 48 -3.15 4.13 -19.12
C ILE A 48 -3.85 5.00 -18.08
N PHE A 49 -4.17 4.44 -16.92
CA PHE A 49 -4.84 5.12 -15.81
C PHE A 49 -3.88 5.70 -14.77
N CYS A 50 -2.58 5.41 -14.90
CA CYS A 50 -1.59 5.84 -13.92
C CYS A 50 -1.02 7.21 -14.27
N SER A 51 -1.09 8.17 -13.34
CA SER A 51 -0.52 9.52 -13.52
C SER A 51 0.99 9.49 -13.71
N ALA A 52 1.58 10.62 -14.11
CA ALA A 52 3.03 10.76 -14.20
C ALA A 52 3.74 10.47 -12.86
N GLY A 53 3.09 10.80 -11.74
CA GLY A 53 3.56 10.52 -10.38
C GLY A 53 3.30 9.09 -9.89
N GLY A 54 2.94 8.14 -10.77
CA GLY A 54 2.72 6.76 -10.35
C GLY A 54 1.55 6.58 -9.38
N SER A 55 0.48 7.39 -9.53
CA SER A 55 -0.65 7.51 -8.60
C SER A 55 -0.28 8.03 -7.21
N GLY A 56 0.89 8.64 -7.08
CA GLY A 56 1.41 9.24 -5.84
C GLY A 56 1.30 10.76 -5.79
N ASP A 57 0.37 11.37 -6.54
CA ASP A 57 0.25 12.84 -6.67
C ASP A 57 0.03 13.58 -5.33
N PHE A 58 -0.42 12.86 -4.31
CA PHE A 58 -0.61 13.36 -2.94
C PHE A 58 0.31 12.69 -1.91
N ALA A 59 1.30 11.93 -2.36
CA ALA A 59 2.30 11.33 -1.47
C ALA A 59 3.27 12.38 -0.93
N GLY A 60 3.99 12.01 0.13
CA GLY A 60 5.06 12.83 0.69
C GLY A 60 6.17 13.12 -0.33
N ASP A 61 7.02 14.08 0.00
CA ASP A 61 8.17 14.42 -0.84
C ASP A 61 9.21 13.28 -0.80
N ARG A 62 9.46 12.64 -1.94
CA ARG A 62 10.41 11.52 -2.08
C ARG A 62 11.86 11.87 -1.74
N ASN A 63 12.21 13.16 -1.66
CA ASN A 63 13.54 13.62 -1.27
C ASN A 63 13.70 13.67 0.26
N LYS A 64 12.63 13.44 1.02
CA LYS A 64 12.62 13.42 2.48
C LYS A 64 12.61 11.99 3.00
N SER A 65 13.20 11.77 4.16
CA SER A 65 13.13 10.49 4.86
C SER A 65 11.68 10.13 5.22
N ILE A 66 11.39 8.86 5.42
CA ILE A 66 10.05 8.39 5.81
C ILE A 66 9.57 9.03 7.11
N PRO A 67 10.41 9.15 8.18
CA PRO A 67 10.00 9.86 9.39
C PRO A 67 9.67 11.35 9.17
N GLU A 68 10.36 12.03 8.25
CA GLU A 68 10.04 13.42 7.90
C GLU A 68 8.70 13.54 7.19
N GLN A 69 8.44 12.66 6.19
CA GLN A 69 7.16 12.62 5.49
C GLN A 69 6.00 12.35 6.48
N ILE A 70 6.15 11.39 7.38
CA ILE A 70 5.17 11.07 8.42
C ILE A 70 4.87 12.31 9.28
N ARG A 71 5.90 12.99 9.77
CA ARG A 71 5.80 14.17 10.63
C ARG A 71 5.03 15.31 9.96
N GLU A 72 5.35 15.60 8.69
CA GLU A 72 4.70 16.64 7.91
C GLU A 72 3.22 16.34 7.67
N GLN A 73 2.91 15.13 7.23
CA GLN A 73 1.53 14.74 6.95
C GLN A 73 0.68 14.67 8.22
N LYS A 74 1.24 14.20 9.35
CA LYS A 74 0.59 14.29 10.65
C LYS A 74 0.25 15.73 11.00
N SER A 75 1.21 16.63 10.90
CA SER A 75 1.01 18.06 11.18
C SER A 75 -0.15 18.66 10.37
N LEU A 76 -0.21 18.37 9.07
CA LEU A 76 -1.29 18.84 8.19
C LEU A 76 -2.67 18.30 8.58
N LEU A 77 -2.75 17.07 9.06
CA LEU A 77 -3.99 16.45 9.49
C LEU A 77 -4.43 16.94 10.87
N GLN A 78 -3.49 17.04 11.82
CA GLN A 78 -3.74 17.45 13.20
C GLN A 78 -4.18 18.92 13.31
N GLN A 79 -3.75 19.80 12.40
CA GLN A 79 -4.26 21.17 12.29
C GLN A 79 -5.77 21.23 12.00
N LYS A 80 -6.32 20.19 11.38
CA LYS A 80 -7.74 20.16 10.97
C LYS A 80 -8.62 19.35 11.92
N ARG A 81 -8.06 18.37 12.63
CA ARG A 81 -8.80 17.40 13.46
C ARG A 81 -7.92 16.79 14.54
N PRO A 82 -8.44 16.47 15.74
CA PRO A 82 -7.71 15.65 16.71
C PRO A 82 -7.62 14.22 16.16
N VAL A 83 -6.41 13.78 15.80
CA VAL A 83 -6.13 12.45 15.25
C VAL A 83 -4.84 11.94 15.86
N HIS A 84 -4.85 10.67 16.31
CA HIS A 84 -3.73 10.05 17.00
C HIS A 84 -3.33 8.68 16.43
N LYS A 85 -4.09 8.15 15.43
CA LYS A 85 -3.77 6.87 14.80
C LYS A 85 -3.74 6.99 13.29
N PHE A 86 -2.70 6.40 12.71
CA PHE A 86 -2.42 6.53 11.28
C PHE A 86 -2.10 5.19 10.61
N ILE A 87 -2.37 5.12 9.34
CA ILE A 87 -1.88 4.09 8.42
C ILE A 87 -0.72 4.70 7.65
N ALA A 88 0.47 4.16 7.76
CA ALA A 88 1.58 4.48 6.87
C ALA A 88 1.31 3.79 5.52
N TYR A 89 0.96 4.57 4.51
CA TYR A 89 0.54 4.09 3.21
C TYR A 89 1.56 4.43 2.12
N PHE A 90 2.30 3.44 1.68
CA PHE A 90 3.19 3.56 0.53
C PHE A 90 2.37 3.43 -0.75
N GLN A 91 2.23 4.52 -1.49
CA GLN A 91 1.31 4.61 -2.62
C GLN A 91 1.99 4.83 -3.97
N ALA A 92 3.05 5.65 -4.06
CA ALA A 92 3.68 6.01 -5.32
C ALA A 92 4.31 4.79 -6.02
N TYR A 93 3.91 4.51 -7.26
CA TYR A 93 4.45 3.42 -8.11
C TYR A 93 4.25 2.02 -7.54
N THR A 94 5.33 1.21 -7.49
CA THR A 94 5.30 -0.20 -7.06
C THR A 94 6.18 -0.37 -5.82
N ASN A 95 5.58 -0.35 -4.65
CA ASN A 95 6.29 -0.16 -3.39
C ASN A 95 6.98 -1.42 -2.82
N THR A 96 7.06 -2.49 -3.61
CA THR A 96 7.91 -3.66 -3.34
C THR A 96 8.95 -3.88 -4.44
N TYR A 97 9.09 -2.93 -5.36
CA TYR A 97 10.02 -3.00 -6.48
C TYR A 97 11.32 -2.25 -6.15
N ALA A 98 12.07 -2.80 -5.22
CA ALA A 98 13.38 -2.34 -4.79
C ALA A 98 14.14 -3.49 -4.10
N PRO A 99 15.46 -3.38 -3.84
CA PRO A 99 16.20 -4.33 -3.02
C PRO A 99 15.56 -4.50 -1.63
N VAL A 100 15.51 -5.73 -1.12
CA VAL A 100 14.80 -6.07 0.12
C VAL A 100 15.35 -5.31 1.32
N GLU A 101 16.65 -5.08 1.38
CA GLU A 101 17.32 -4.32 2.45
C GLU A 101 16.84 -2.85 2.48
N TYR A 102 16.59 -2.27 1.31
CA TYR A 102 16.03 -0.94 1.23
C TYR A 102 14.57 -0.91 1.70
N LEU A 103 13.76 -1.88 1.26
CA LEU A 103 12.38 -2.03 1.69
C LEU A 103 12.28 -2.23 3.21
N GLU A 104 13.12 -3.10 3.76
CA GLU A 104 13.19 -3.33 5.20
C GLU A 104 13.46 -2.03 5.96
N LYS A 105 14.46 -1.26 5.53
CA LYS A 105 14.81 0.01 6.15
C LYS A 105 13.60 0.96 6.20
N ILE A 106 13.00 1.27 5.05
CA ILE A 106 11.93 2.26 4.97
C ILE A 106 10.63 1.80 5.65
N PHE A 107 10.32 0.51 5.61
CA PHE A 107 9.14 -0.03 6.28
C PHE A 107 9.32 -0.05 7.80
N ARG A 108 10.51 -0.41 8.30
CA ARG A 108 10.83 -0.32 9.72
C ARG A 108 10.81 1.12 10.22
N GLU A 109 11.34 2.07 9.46
CA GLU A 109 11.21 3.50 9.76
C GLU A 109 9.75 3.92 9.89
N ALA A 110 8.87 3.48 8.99
CA ALA A 110 7.45 3.83 9.04
C ALA A 110 6.72 3.23 10.24
N ILE A 111 6.98 1.96 10.58
CA ILE A 111 6.31 1.31 11.71
C ILE A 111 6.94 1.65 13.07
N SER A 112 8.09 2.31 13.12
CA SER A 112 8.71 2.76 14.38
C SER A 112 7.92 3.89 15.04
N ASP A 113 7.13 4.63 14.30
CA ASP A 113 6.25 5.66 14.84
C ASP A 113 5.08 5.02 15.64
N GLU A 114 4.93 5.41 16.91
CA GLU A 114 3.94 4.81 17.82
C GLU A 114 2.50 5.04 17.40
N GLU A 115 2.21 6.17 16.75
CA GLU A 115 0.87 6.50 16.26
C GLU A 115 0.54 5.80 14.92
N VAL A 116 1.51 5.20 14.25
CA VAL A 116 1.28 4.35 13.08
C VAL A 116 0.83 2.97 13.54
N VAL A 117 -0.41 2.64 13.26
CA VAL A 117 -1.06 1.37 13.71
C VAL A 117 -1.14 0.31 12.61
N VAL A 118 -0.92 0.69 11.36
CA VAL A 118 -0.93 -0.20 10.18
C VAL A 118 0.12 0.27 9.18
N LEU A 119 0.84 -0.67 8.58
CA LEU A 119 1.64 -0.47 7.37
C LEU A 119 0.83 -0.95 6.17
N SER A 120 0.51 -0.07 5.22
CA SER A 120 -0.21 -0.40 3.99
C SER A 120 0.68 -0.15 2.77
N ILE A 121 0.77 -1.13 1.87
CA ILE A 121 1.74 -1.13 0.76
C ILE A 121 1.01 -1.37 -0.55
N GLY A 122 0.92 -0.32 -1.39
CA GLY A 122 0.39 -0.42 -2.75
C GLY A 122 1.43 -1.04 -3.70
N THR A 123 1.11 -2.17 -4.33
CA THR A 123 2.07 -2.85 -5.19
C THR A 123 1.43 -3.68 -6.30
N ARG A 124 2.28 -4.22 -7.16
CA ARG A 124 1.95 -5.16 -8.24
C ARG A 124 2.14 -6.61 -7.75
N PRO A 125 1.30 -7.56 -8.21
CA PRO A 125 1.43 -8.96 -7.80
C PRO A 125 2.72 -9.64 -8.30
N ASP A 126 3.27 -9.19 -9.43
CA ASP A 126 4.52 -9.70 -10.00
C ASP A 126 5.79 -9.13 -9.33
N CYS A 127 5.65 -8.28 -8.31
CA CYS A 127 6.74 -7.72 -7.51
C CYS A 127 6.73 -8.22 -6.05
N LEU A 128 6.25 -9.44 -5.82
CA LEU A 128 6.19 -10.10 -4.52
C LEU A 128 7.04 -11.39 -4.53
N GLY A 129 8.36 -11.24 -4.68
CA GLY A 129 9.31 -12.34 -4.54
C GLY A 129 9.38 -12.88 -3.11
N GLU A 130 9.97 -14.07 -2.93
CA GLU A 130 10.00 -14.77 -1.63
C GLU A 130 10.66 -13.94 -0.52
N GLU A 131 11.74 -13.21 -0.81
CA GLU A 131 12.41 -12.36 0.16
C GLU A 131 11.52 -11.21 0.63
N VAL A 132 10.76 -10.60 -0.30
CA VAL A 132 9.78 -9.55 0.02
C VAL A 132 8.63 -10.12 0.86
N LEU A 133 8.10 -11.28 0.49
CA LEU A 133 7.04 -11.94 1.24
C LEU A 133 7.48 -12.30 2.66
N SER A 134 8.71 -12.76 2.82
CA SER A 134 9.30 -13.06 4.13
C SER A 134 9.46 -11.81 4.98
N LEU A 135 9.93 -10.71 4.40
CA LEU A 135 10.02 -9.41 5.07
C LEU A 135 8.63 -8.93 5.53
N LEU A 136 7.62 -8.99 4.64
CA LEU A 136 6.26 -8.56 4.99
C LEU A 136 5.66 -9.42 6.11
N GLU A 137 5.91 -10.72 6.11
CA GLU A 137 5.48 -11.63 7.18
C GLU A 137 6.14 -11.28 8.53
N GLU A 138 7.44 -10.97 8.53
CA GLU A 138 8.15 -10.53 9.74
C GLU A 138 7.57 -9.21 10.27
N LEU A 139 7.38 -8.21 9.41
CA LEU A 139 6.80 -6.92 9.78
C LEU A 139 5.37 -7.07 10.30
N ASN A 140 4.58 -7.99 9.73
CA ASN A 140 3.20 -8.25 10.16
C ASN A 140 3.11 -8.82 11.60
N ARG A 141 4.19 -9.42 12.12
CA ARG A 141 4.28 -9.85 13.52
C ARG A 141 4.52 -8.67 14.49
N ILE A 142 5.02 -7.53 13.97
CA ILE A 142 5.30 -6.32 14.77
C ILE A 142 4.07 -5.40 14.75
N LYS A 143 3.58 -5.05 13.56
CA LYS A 143 2.36 -4.26 13.34
C LYS A 143 1.61 -4.80 12.13
N PRO A 144 0.27 -4.72 12.10
CA PRO A 144 -0.52 -5.18 10.96
C PRO A 144 -0.01 -4.62 9.63
N VAL A 145 0.28 -5.51 8.68
CA VAL A 145 0.65 -5.17 7.30
C VAL A 145 -0.53 -5.46 6.38
N TRP A 146 -0.88 -4.53 5.53
CA TRP A 146 -1.85 -4.68 4.47
C TRP A 146 -1.16 -4.54 3.12
N VAL A 147 -1.48 -5.40 2.17
CA VAL A 147 -1.01 -5.26 0.79
C VAL A 147 -2.18 -4.82 -0.08
N GLU A 148 -2.06 -3.60 -0.66
CA GLU A 148 -3.02 -3.05 -1.61
C GLU A 148 -2.59 -3.49 -3.02
N LEU A 149 -3.23 -4.55 -3.52
CA LEU A 149 -2.78 -5.30 -4.68
C LEU A 149 -3.60 -4.97 -5.93
N GLY A 150 -2.91 -4.59 -6.99
CA GLY A 150 -3.55 -4.23 -8.26
C GLY A 150 -4.14 -5.44 -8.97
N LEU A 151 -5.47 -5.53 -9.04
CA LEU A 151 -6.21 -6.41 -9.95
C LEU A 151 -6.62 -5.64 -11.21
N GLN A 152 -7.18 -4.47 -11.00
CA GLN A 152 -7.71 -3.51 -11.99
C GLN A 152 -8.89 -4.08 -12.79
N THR A 153 -8.80 -5.30 -13.26
CA THR A 153 -9.85 -6.02 -14.01
C THR A 153 -9.55 -7.52 -14.04
N MET A 154 -10.61 -8.32 -14.06
CA MET A 154 -10.53 -9.77 -14.30
C MET A 154 -10.49 -10.12 -15.81
N HIS A 155 -10.85 -9.17 -16.69
CA HIS A 155 -10.96 -9.40 -18.13
C HIS A 155 -9.62 -9.18 -18.83
N GLU A 156 -9.06 -10.22 -19.43
CA GLU A 156 -7.73 -10.18 -20.05
C GLU A 156 -7.63 -9.14 -21.19
N LYS A 157 -8.69 -9.01 -22.02
CA LYS A 157 -8.73 -7.98 -23.08
C LYS A 157 -8.62 -6.55 -22.50
N THR A 158 -9.30 -6.30 -21.37
CA THR A 158 -9.22 -5.02 -20.68
C THR A 158 -7.85 -4.84 -20.04
N ALA A 159 -7.28 -5.89 -19.43
CA ALA A 159 -5.94 -5.87 -18.84
C ALA A 159 -4.86 -5.50 -19.88
N GLN A 160 -4.94 -6.06 -21.08
CA GLN A 160 -4.07 -5.71 -22.20
C GLN A 160 -4.28 -4.26 -22.67
N TYR A 161 -5.52 -3.83 -22.82
CA TYR A 161 -5.85 -2.45 -23.22
C TYR A 161 -5.29 -1.42 -22.24
N ILE A 162 -5.48 -1.64 -20.93
CA ILE A 162 -4.96 -0.75 -19.89
C ILE A 162 -3.45 -0.92 -19.63
N ARG A 163 -2.79 -1.84 -20.32
CA ARG A 163 -1.37 -2.13 -20.18
C ARG A 163 -0.98 -2.55 -18.76
N ARG A 164 -1.78 -3.43 -18.14
CA ARG A 164 -1.51 -3.92 -16.77
C ARG A 164 -0.18 -4.64 -16.65
N GLY A 165 0.21 -5.46 -17.64
CA GLY A 165 1.53 -6.06 -17.75
C GLY A 165 1.74 -7.38 -16.99
N TYR A 166 0.71 -7.97 -16.41
CA TYR A 166 0.71 -9.32 -15.80
C TYR A 166 -0.64 -10.02 -16.00
N PRO A 167 -0.67 -11.37 -16.05
CA PRO A 167 -1.90 -12.15 -16.19
C PRO A 167 -2.67 -12.23 -14.87
N LEU A 168 -3.95 -12.60 -14.94
CA LEU A 168 -4.81 -12.80 -13.76
C LEU A 168 -4.22 -13.86 -12.81
N SER A 169 -3.65 -14.94 -13.33
CA SER A 169 -3.03 -16.00 -12.53
C SER A 169 -1.91 -15.49 -11.61
N CYS A 170 -1.15 -14.48 -12.03
CA CYS A 170 -0.14 -13.85 -11.18
C CYS A 170 -0.78 -13.17 -9.96
N PHE A 171 -1.91 -12.48 -10.16
CA PHE A 171 -2.66 -11.89 -9.05
C PHE A 171 -3.20 -12.96 -8.10
N GLU A 172 -3.80 -14.03 -8.62
CA GLU A 172 -4.35 -15.13 -7.82
C GLU A 172 -3.26 -15.82 -6.98
N GLN A 173 -2.09 -16.06 -7.56
CA GLN A 173 -0.94 -16.62 -6.84
C GLN A 173 -0.47 -15.69 -5.71
N ALA A 174 -0.31 -14.40 -6.00
CA ALA A 174 0.10 -13.41 -4.99
C ALA A 174 -0.89 -13.32 -3.82
N VAL A 175 -2.21 -13.34 -4.10
CA VAL A 175 -3.24 -13.36 -3.04
C VAL A 175 -3.11 -14.61 -2.17
N ASN A 176 -2.94 -15.79 -2.77
CA ASN A 176 -2.79 -17.03 -2.04
C ASN A 176 -1.53 -17.03 -1.15
N GLU A 177 -0.40 -16.51 -1.66
CA GLU A 177 0.84 -16.40 -0.90
C GLU A 177 0.71 -15.44 0.29
N LEU A 178 0.08 -14.28 0.10
CA LEU A 178 -0.17 -13.32 1.17
C LEU A 178 -1.12 -13.88 2.23
N HIS A 179 -2.23 -14.51 1.82
CA HIS A 179 -3.18 -15.12 2.75
C HIS A 179 -2.56 -16.26 3.56
N ARG A 180 -1.71 -17.10 2.94
CA ARG A 180 -0.98 -18.16 3.63
C ARG A 180 -0.07 -17.64 4.74
N ARG A 181 0.44 -16.41 4.61
CA ARG A 181 1.24 -15.69 5.61
C ARG A 181 0.41 -14.82 6.56
N GLY A 182 -0.92 -14.92 6.50
CA GLY A 182 -1.83 -14.14 7.35
C GLY A 182 -1.82 -12.64 7.05
N ILE A 183 -1.44 -12.23 5.84
CA ILE A 183 -1.40 -10.83 5.39
C ILE A 183 -2.69 -10.50 4.65
N PRO A 184 -3.51 -9.54 5.14
CA PRO A 184 -4.70 -9.07 4.44
C PRO A 184 -4.38 -8.42 3.09
N VAL A 185 -5.22 -8.72 2.09
CA VAL A 185 -5.13 -8.11 0.75
C VAL A 185 -6.27 -7.13 0.56
N ILE A 186 -5.94 -5.93 0.12
CA ILE A 186 -6.89 -4.93 -0.36
C ILE A 186 -6.79 -4.92 -1.89
N VAL A 187 -7.90 -5.19 -2.56
CA VAL A 187 -7.95 -5.31 -4.02
C VAL A 187 -8.25 -3.94 -4.63
N HIS A 188 -7.39 -3.54 -5.57
CA HIS A 188 -7.57 -2.33 -6.39
C HIS A 188 -8.01 -2.67 -7.79
#